data_5f197935c61a6b4396fc057df4537935
#
_entry.id   5f197935c61a6b4396fc057df4537935
#
_cell.length_a   1.000
_cell.length_b   1.000
_cell.length_c   1.000
_cell.angle_alpha   90.00
_cell.angle_beta   90.00
_cell.angle_gamma   90.00
#
_symmetry.space_group_name_H-M   'P 1'
#
loop_
_entity.id
_entity.type
_entity.pdbx_description
1 polymer ?
#
loop_
_entity_poly.entity_id
_entity_poly.type
_entity_poly.pdbx_seq_one_letter_code
_entity_poly.pdbx_strand_id
1 'polypeptide(L)'
;MVKHAKKALGNSGIYVAAVATAFPSGRASVPVKLLDTKDAVKAGADEIDMVIDRGAFLSGNYLEVFKQIQTVKEACRRSDGTYAHLKVILETGELQTYDNIRRASYLAMLAGGDFIKTSTGKVGVNATIPITLLMLQAVRDWYDQYGVLIGVKPAGGIRTAKDAIKYLVVVKETAGDEWLNPDLFRFGASSLLNDVLMQRQKLRTGHYSGPDYVSVD
;
A
#
# COMPACT_ATOMS: atom_id res chain seq x y z
N MET A 1 -8.57 -16.88 -3.06
CA MET A 1 -9.39 -15.74 -2.56
C MET A 1 -9.61 -14.69 -3.64
N VAL A 2 -8.60 -14.28 -4.44
CA VAL A 2 -8.73 -13.23 -5.48
C VAL A 2 -9.92 -13.46 -6.41
N LYS A 3 -10.07 -14.66 -7.00
CA LYS A 3 -11.21 -15.00 -7.87
C LYS A 3 -12.57 -14.82 -7.19
N HIS A 4 -12.67 -15.15 -5.90
CA HIS A 4 -13.92 -14.97 -5.15
C HIS A 4 -14.23 -13.48 -4.92
N ALA A 5 -13.23 -12.68 -4.57
CA ALA A 5 -13.38 -11.24 -4.42
C ALA A 5 -13.79 -10.58 -5.75
N LYS A 6 -13.12 -10.91 -6.86
CA LYS A 6 -13.50 -10.40 -8.20
C LYS A 6 -14.93 -10.76 -8.57
N LYS A 7 -15.34 -12.01 -8.31
CA LYS A 7 -16.73 -12.44 -8.58
C LYS A 7 -17.74 -11.65 -7.72
N ALA A 8 -17.44 -11.44 -6.44
CA ALA A 8 -18.33 -10.73 -5.52
C ALA A 8 -18.46 -9.23 -5.87
N LEU A 9 -17.36 -8.60 -6.31
CA LEU A 9 -17.32 -7.19 -6.69
C LEU A 9 -17.93 -6.92 -8.08
N GLY A 10 -17.93 -7.90 -8.97
CA GLY A 10 -18.49 -7.75 -10.32
C GLY A 10 -17.97 -6.49 -11.02
N ASN A 11 -18.90 -5.67 -11.51
CA ASN A 11 -18.61 -4.42 -12.24
C ASN A 11 -18.63 -3.19 -11.33
N SER A 12 -18.35 -3.34 -10.03
CA SER A 12 -18.39 -2.22 -9.07
C SER A 12 -17.30 -1.15 -9.28
N GLY A 13 -16.28 -1.44 -10.09
CA GLY A 13 -15.10 -0.57 -10.23
C GLY A 13 -14.12 -0.63 -9.05
N ILE A 14 -14.37 -1.49 -8.05
CA ILE A 14 -13.49 -1.67 -6.90
C ILE A 14 -12.37 -2.64 -7.25
N TYR A 15 -11.12 -2.23 -7.02
CA TYR A 15 -9.93 -3.02 -7.27
C TYR A 15 -9.70 -4.08 -6.20
N VAL A 16 -9.21 -5.25 -6.63
CA VAL A 16 -8.77 -6.32 -5.74
C VAL A 16 -7.25 -6.25 -5.58
N ALA A 17 -6.81 -5.89 -4.38
CA ALA A 17 -5.40 -5.93 -3.99
C ALA A 17 -5.08 -7.27 -3.32
N ALA A 18 -4.03 -7.94 -3.78
CA ALA A 18 -3.54 -9.18 -3.19
C ALA A 18 -2.15 -8.98 -2.60
N VAL A 19 -1.93 -9.48 -1.38
CA VAL A 19 -0.58 -9.58 -0.83
C VAL A 19 0.15 -10.75 -1.47
N ALA A 20 1.45 -10.59 -1.75
CA ALA A 20 2.32 -11.60 -2.33
C ALA A 20 3.74 -11.51 -1.76
N THR A 21 4.68 -12.29 -2.32
CA THR A 21 6.11 -12.29 -1.96
C THR A 21 6.41 -12.75 -0.54
N ALA A 22 5.74 -13.81 -0.10
CA ALA A 22 5.85 -14.37 1.26
C ALA A 22 5.44 -13.37 2.36
N PHE A 23 4.31 -12.68 2.14
CA PHE A 23 3.73 -11.79 3.15
C PHE A 23 3.45 -12.55 4.47
N PRO A 24 3.75 -11.99 5.66
CA PRO A 24 4.25 -10.62 5.89
C PRO A 24 5.77 -10.51 5.95
N SER A 25 6.52 -11.60 5.85
CA SER A 25 7.96 -11.59 6.11
C SER A 25 8.81 -11.00 4.98
N GLY A 26 8.38 -11.14 3.74
CA GLY A 26 9.18 -10.82 2.56
C GLY A 26 10.36 -11.78 2.33
N ARG A 27 10.47 -12.85 3.12
CA ARG A 27 11.62 -13.79 3.09
C ARG A 27 11.26 -15.11 2.40
N ALA A 28 11.44 -15.12 1.10
CA ALA A 28 11.39 -16.33 0.30
C ALA A 28 12.39 -16.18 -0.87
N SER A 29 12.74 -17.28 -1.52
CA SER A 29 13.53 -17.22 -2.73
C SER A 29 12.79 -16.48 -3.84
N VAL A 30 13.54 -15.84 -4.73
CA VAL A 30 12.95 -15.07 -5.85
C VAL A 30 11.96 -15.91 -6.67
N PRO A 31 12.25 -17.17 -7.05
CA PRO A 31 11.27 -17.98 -7.79
C PRO A 31 9.92 -18.13 -7.07
N VAL A 32 9.92 -18.30 -5.75
CA VAL A 32 8.68 -18.40 -4.95
C VAL A 32 7.92 -17.08 -4.98
N LYS A 33 8.60 -15.94 -4.79
CA LYS A 33 7.99 -14.60 -4.87
C LYS A 33 7.33 -14.36 -6.24
N LEU A 34 8.00 -14.79 -7.32
CA LEU A 34 7.47 -14.63 -8.68
C LEU A 34 6.26 -15.52 -8.95
N LEU A 35 6.29 -16.77 -8.48
CA LEU A 35 5.16 -17.68 -8.62
C LEU A 35 3.94 -17.14 -7.91
N ASP A 36 4.09 -16.75 -6.65
CA ASP A 36 3.03 -16.15 -5.81
C ASP A 36 2.40 -14.90 -6.49
N THR A 37 3.25 -14.01 -7.01
CA THR A 37 2.80 -12.82 -7.74
C THR A 37 2.04 -13.17 -9.01
N LYS A 38 2.60 -14.05 -9.86
CA LYS A 38 1.97 -14.47 -11.12
C LYS A 38 0.63 -15.17 -10.89
N ASP A 39 0.53 -15.99 -9.86
CA ASP A 39 -0.72 -16.67 -9.51
C ASP A 39 -1.80 -15.68 -9.06
N ALA A 40 -1.44 -14.67 -8.26
CA ALA A 40 -2.37 -13.63 -7.86
C ALA A 40 -2.85 -12.80 -9.07
N VAL A 41 -1.94 -12.39 -9.97
CA VAL A 41 -2.28 -11.65 -11.19
C VAL A 41 -3.16 -12.49 -12.12
N LYS A 42 -2.80 -13.76 -12.36
CA LYS A 42 -3.61 -14.71 -13.15
C LYS A 42 -5.00 -14.96 -12.56
N ALA A 43 -5.11 -14.88 -11.24
CA ALA A 43 -6.39 -14.98 -10.55
C ALA A 43 -7.27 -13.71 -10.69
N GLY A 44 -6.73 -12.62 -11.26
CA GLY A 44 -7.43 -11.37 -11.54
C GLY A 44 -7.16 -10.26 -10.54
N ALA A 45 -6.07 -10.31 -9.76
CA ALA A 45 -5.69 -9.20 -8.91
C ALA A 45 -5.42 -7.93 -9.75
N ASP A 46 -5.99 -6.82 -9.33
CA ASP A 46 -5.74 -5.52 -9.95
C ASP A 46 -4.45 -4.90 -9.42
N GLU A 47 -4.10 -5.24 -8.19
CA GLU A 47 -2.98 -4.69 -7.46
C GLU A 47 -2.26 -5.79 -6.65
N ILE A 48 -0.94 -5.67 -6.55
CA ILE A 48 -0.08 -6.57 -5.76
C ILE A 48 0.63 -5.76 -4.68
N ASP A 49 0.47 -6.17 -3.43
CA ASP A 49 1.21 -5.60 -2.29
C ASP A 49 2.37 -6.55 -1.96
N MET A 50 3.60 -6.23 -2.38
CA MET A 50 4.81 -6.98 -2.06
C MET A 50 5.48 -6.46 -0.79
N VAL A 51 6.27 -7.31 -0.13
CA VAL A 51 7.13 -6.91 1.01
C VAL A 51 8.59 -6.98 0.58
N ILE A 52 9.38 -5.93 0.87
CA ILE A 52 10.83 -5.96 0.63
C ILE A 52 11.51 -6.98 1.54
N ASP A 53 12.67 -7.49 1.12
CA ASP A 53 13.58 -8.20 2.02
C ASP A 53 14.27 -7.20 2.94
N ARG A 54 13.72 -7.03 4.15
CA ARG A 54 14.21 -6.10 5.17
C ARG A 54 15.62 -6.47 5.65
N GLY A 55 15.91 -7.77 5.72
CA GLY A 55 17.23 -8.26 6.10
C GLY A 55 18.30 -7.83 5.09
N ALA A 56 18.06 -8.03 3.80
CA ALA A 56 18.93 -7.57 2.73
C ALA A 56 19.08 -6.04 2.76
N PHE A 57 17.98 -5.30 2.94
CA PHE A 57 18.02 -3.84 3.02
C PHE A 57 18.88 -3.35 4.20
N LEU A 58 18.62 -3.85 5.43
CA LEU A 58 19.33 -3.43 6.63
C LEU A 58 20.82 -3.86 6.65
N SER A 59 21.17 -4.92 5.92
CA SER A 59 22.57 -5.30 5.72
C SER A 59 23.29 -4.51 4.61
N GLY A 60 22.62 -3.53 3.99
CA GLY A 60 23.19 -2.69 2.94
C GLY A 60 23.15 -3.31 1.53
N ASN A 61 22.54 -4.49 1.37
CA ASN A 61 22.42 -5.14 0.06
C ASN A 61 21.27 -4.56 -0.78
N TYR A 62 21.36 -3.25 -1.05
CA TYR A 62 20.32 -2.50 -1.76
C TYR A 62 20.10 -2.96 -3.20
N LEU A 63 21.16 -3.40 -3.87
CA LEU A 63 21.05 -3.92 -5.23
C LEU A 63 20.18 -5.17 -5.32
N GLU A 64 20.27 -6.06 -4.34
CA GLU A 64 19.42 -7.24 -4.26
C GLU A 64 17.94 -6.85 -4.06
N VAL A 65 17.67 -5.92 -3.14
CA VAL A 65 16.30 -5.41 -2.91
C VAL A 65 15.73 -4.77 -4.18
N PHE A 66 16.54 -3.93 -4.86
CA PHE A 66 16.16 -3.31 -6.13
C PHE A 66 15.79 -4.35 -7.18
N LYS A 67 16.66 -5.35 -7.41
CA LYS A 67 16.42 -6.42 -8.38
C LYS A 67 15.17 -7.24 -8.05
N GLN A 68 14.94 -7.52 -6.79
CA GLN A 68 13.73 -8.24 -6.36
C GLN A 68 12.46 -7.46 -6.69
N ILE A 69 12.41 -6.16 -6.38
CA ILE A 69 11.25 -5.30 -6.69
C ILE A 69 11.04 -5.25 -8.20
N GLN A 70 12.09 -4.99 -8.98
CA GLN A 70 12.04 -4.92 -10.44
C GLN A 70 11.51 -6.24 -11.05
N THR A 71 11.99 -7.37 -10.56
CA THR A 71 11.56 -8.69 -11.06
C THR A 71 10.11 -8.99 -10.69
N VAL A 72 9.67 -8.56 -9.49
CA VAL A 72 8.26 -8.67 -9.08
C VAL A 72 7.38 -7.72 -9.90
N LYS A 73 7.86 -6.51 -10.24
CA LYS A 73 7.13 -5.61 -11.15
C LYS A 73 6.88 -6.26 -12.49
N GLU A 74 7.90 -6.90 -13.08
CA GLU A 74 7.72 -7.66 -14.33
C GLU A 74 6.74 -8.84 -14.18
N ALA A 75 6.71 -9.49 -13.02
CA ALA A 75 5.75 -10.55 -12.74
C ALA A 75 4.31 -10.05 -12.59
N CYS A 76 4.09 -8.74 -12.40
CA CYS A 76 2.76 -8.10 -12.40
C CYS A 76 2.17 -7.93 -13.81
N ARG A 77 2.90 -8.30 -14.87
CA ARG A 77 2.43 -8.20 -16.26
C ARG A 77 1.29 -9.16 -16.53
N ARG A 78 0.22 -8.62 -17.12
CA ARG A 78 -0.97 -9.38 -17.55
C ARG A 78 -0.81 -9.91 -18.98
N SER A 79 -1.70 -10.81 -19.38
CA SER A 79 -1.71 -11.38 -20.73
C SER A 79 -2.01 -10.37 -21.84
N ASP A 80 -2.70 -9.28 -21.52
CA ASP A 80 -2.99 -8.17 -22.42
C ASP A 80 -1.86 -7.14 -22.56
N GLY A 81 -0.73 -7.38 -21.87
CA GLY A 81 0.44 -6.50 -21.86
C GLY A 81 0.37 -5.38 -20.81
N THR A 82 -0.76 -5.17 -20.14
CA THR A 82 -0.88 -4.22 -19.03
C THR A 82 -0.25 -4.79 -17.77
N TYR A 83 -0.15 -3.97 -16.71
CA TYR A 83 0.40 -4.39 -15.42
C TYR A 83 -0.65 -4.25 -14.30
N ALA A 84 -0.66 -5.19 -13.37
CA ALA A 84 -1.24 -4.95 -12.07
C ALA A 84 -0.38 -3.91 -11.32
N HIS A 85 -1.00 -3.00 -10.57
CA HIS A 85 -0.25 -2.00 -9.80
C HIS A 85 0.57 -2.69 -8.71
N LEU A 86 1.84 -2.34 -8.61
CA LEU A 86 2.74 -2.85 -7.57
C LEU A 86 2.85 -1.86 -6.42
N LYS A 87 2.42 -2.27 -5.23
CA LYS A 87 2.65 -1.52 -4.00
C LYS A 87 3.76 -2.18 -3.20
N VAL A 88 4.79 -1.42 -2.89
CA VAL A 88 5.98 -1.91 -2.18
C VAL A 88 5.87 -1.59 -0.70
N ILE A 89 5.68 -2.61 0.13
CA ILE A 89 5.65 -2.50 1.58
C ILE A 89 7.09 -2.41 2.09
N LEU A 90 7.41 -1.27 2.68
CA LEU A 90 8.74 -0.99 3.22
C LEU A 90 8.93 -1.58 4.62
N GLU A 91 7.85 -1.80 5.38
CA GLU A 91 7.83 -2.18 6.80
C GLU A 91 8.60 -1.16 7.66
N THR A 92 8.16 0.07 7.58
CA THR A 92 8.85 1.25 8.12
C THR A 92 9.16 1.15 9.62
N GLY A 93 8.36 0.42 10.39
CA GLY A 93 8.60 0.18 11.81
C GLY A 93 9.88 -0.62 12.10
N GLU A 94 10.39 -1.37 11.11
CA GLU A 94 11.62 -2.16 11.23
C GLU A 94 12.84 -1.50 10.57
N LEU A 95 12.66 -0.45 9.77
CA LEU A 95 13.75 0.24 9.10
C LEU A 95 14.52 1.22 10.03
N GLN A 96 14.05 1.43 11.25
CA GLN A 96 14.70 2.09 12.38
C GLN A 96 14.89 3.61 12.23
N THR A 97 15.30 4.13 11.07
CA THR A 97 15.61 5.55 10.89
C THR A 97 14.84 6.17 9.73
N TYR A 98 14.64 7.48 9.79
CA TYR A 98 14.03 8.24 8.68
C TYR A 98 14.87 8.15 7.40
N ASP A 99 16.20 8.13 7.51
CA ASP A 99 17.08 7.98 6.35
C ASP A 99 16.89 6.64 5.65
N ASN A 100 16.75 5.56 6.41
CA ASN A 100 16.47 4.24 5.85
C ASN A 100 15.10 4.21 5.17
N ILE A 101 14.07 4.82 5.76
CA ILE A 101 12.74 4.88 5.19
C ILE A 101 12.75 5.69 3.90
N ARG A 102 13.43 6.84 3.87
CA ARG A 102 13.57 7.64 2.66
C ARG A 102 14.34 6.89 1.58
N ARG A 103 15.46 6.23 1.94
CA ARG A 103 16.23 5.40 1.01
C ARG A 103 15.42 4.24 0.44
N ALA A 104 14.66 3.53 1.28
CA ALA A 104 13.79 2.45 0.84
C ALA A 104 12.66 2.95 -0.08
N SER A 105 12.12 4.15 0.18
CA SER A 105 11.12 4.79 -0.67
C SER A 105 11.68 5.06 -2.07
N TYR A 106 12.85 5.69 -2.17
CA TYR A 106 13.50 5.95 -3.45
C TYR A 106 13.88 4.65 -4.18
N LEU A 107 14.39 3.65 -3.46
CA LEU A 107 14.72 2.36 -4.04
C LEU A 107 13.50 1.68 -4.65
N ALA A 108 12.35 1.72 -3.95
CA ALA A 108 11.11 1.15 -4.43
C ALA A 108 10.58 1.87 -5.68
N MET A 109 10.64 3.20 -5.71
CA MET A 109 10.23 4.00 -6.88
C MET A 109 11.14 3.76 -8.08
N LEU A 110 12.46 3.77 -7.88
CA LEU A 110 13.46 3.47 -8.92
C LEU A 110 13.27 2.07 -9.53
N ALA A 111 12.86 1.09 -8.73
CA ALA A 111 12.64 -0.28 -9.18
C ALA A 111 11.27 -0.51 -9.86
N GLY A 112 10.46 0.55 -10.02
CA GLY A 112 9.18 0.52 -10.75
C GLY A 112 7.94 0.25 -9.88
N GLY A 113 8.02 0.49 -8.56
CA GLY A 113 6.85 0.48 -7.70
C GLY A 113 5.89 1.62 -8.05
N ASP A 114 4.59 1.32 -8.18
CA ASP A 114 3.55 2.32 -8.43
C ASP A 114 3.09 3.00 -7.13
N PHE A 115 3.28 2.32 -6.01
CA PHE A 115 3.00 2.81 -4.66
C PHE A 115 4.11 2.41 -3.70
N ILE A 116 4.37 3.26 -2.71
CA ILE A 116 5.08 2.90 -1.49
C ILE A 116 4.08 2.77 -0.34
N LYS A 117 4.23 1.71 0.46
CA LYS A 117 3.33 1.39 1.57
C LYS A 117 4.13 1.27 2.87
N THR A 118 3.59 1.82 3.96
CA THR A 118 4.33 1.82 5.23
C THR A 118 4.57 0.41 5.77
N SER A 119 3.52 -0.40 5.91
CA SER A 119 3.56 -1.56 6.81
C SER A 119 2.68 -2.71 6.35
N THR A 120 3.00 -3.91 6.82
CA THR A 120 2.14 -5.09 6.68
C THR A 120 0.94 -5.08 7.61
N GLY A 121 1.00 -4.34 8.71
CA GLY A 121 0.04 -4.43 9.80
C GLY A 121 0.27 -5.61 10.75
N LYS A 122 1.40 -6.32 10.61
CA LYS A 122 1.73 -7.54 11.37
C LYS A 122 2.93 -7.35 12.31
N VAL A 123 3.44 -6.13 12.43
CA VAL A 123 4.52 -5.73 13.36
C VAL A 123 4.00 -4.73 14.39
N GLY A 124 4.76 -4.48 15.45
CA GLY A 124 4.34 -3.62 16.55
C GLY A 124 4.16 -2.15 16.18
N VAL A 125 5.02 -1.62 15.32
CA VAL A 125 4.96 -0.23 14.85
C VAL A 125 4.53 -0.20 13.38
N ASN A 126 3.43 0.49 13.11
CA ASN A 126 2.81 0.59 11.79
C ASN A 126 2.84 2.04 11.27
N ALA A 127 1.81 2.46 10.53
CA ALA A 127 1.72 3.81 10.01
C ALA A 127 1.68 4.86 11.13
N THR A 128 2.48 5.90 10.99
CA THR A 128 2.42 7.11 11.82
C THR A 128 2.39 8.35 10.94
N ILE A 129 1.92 9.46 11.47
CA ILE A 129 1.89 10.75 10.75
C ILE A 129 3.30 11.19 10.32
N PRO A 130 4.35 11.17 11.17
CA PRO A 130 5.70 11.55 10.76
C PRO A 130 6.27 10.68 9.63
N ILE A 131 6.04 9.36 9.69
CA ILE A 131 6.50 8.43 8.64
C ILE A 131 5.76 8.70 7.33
N THR A 132 4.44 8.92 7.39
CA THR A 132 3.65 9.21 6.19
C THR A 132 4.05 10.55 5.59
N LEU A 133 4.31 11.58 6.40
CA LEU A 133 4.86 12.85 5.94
C LEU A 133 6.18 12.65 5.17
N LEU A 134 7.12 11.88 5.73
CA LEU A 134 8.40 11.59 5.08
C LEU A 134 8.21 10.90 3.73
N MET A 135 7.29 9.94 3.65
CA MET A 135 6.99 9.22 2.40
C MET A 135 6.30 10.12 1.36
N LEU A 136 5.41 11.01 1.79
CA LEU A 136 4.79 12.02 0.92
C LEU A 136 5.81 13.01 0.37
N GLN A 137 6.75 13.46 1.20
CA GLN A 137 7.88 14.27 0.73
C GLN A 137 8.72 13.52 -0.31
N ALA A 138 8.97 12.21 -0.11
CA ALA A 138 9.74 11.42 -1.05
C ALA A 138 9.04 11.30 -2.42
N VAL A 139 7.72 11.07 -2.46
CA VAL A 139 6.97 10.98 -3.73
C VAL A 139 6.79 12.33 -4.41
N ARG A 140 6.65 13.42 -3.65
CA ARG A 140 6.63 14.80 -4.18
C ARG A 140 7.97 15.14 -4.83
N ASP A 141 9.09 14.96 -4.11
CA ASP A 141 10.44 15.23 -4.62
C ASP A 141 10.76 14.35 -5.84
N TRP A 142 10.22 13.13 -5.88
CA TRP A 142 10.29 12.24 -7.05
C TRP A 142 9.53 12.80 -8.25
N TYR A 143 8.31 13.29 -8.03
CA TYR A 143 7.50 13.90 -9.07
C TYR A 143 8.17 15.18 -9.61
N ASP A 144 8.69 16.05 -8.73
CA ASP A 144 9.40 17.26 -9.12
C ASP A 144 10.63 16.96 -9.97
N GLN A 145 11.31 15.84 -9.72
CA GLN A 145 12.53 15.46 -10.43
C GLN A 145 12.26 14.70 -11.74
N TYR A 146 11.26 13.81 -11.75
CA TYR A 146 11.07 12.85 -12.85
C TYR A 146 9.73 12.98 -13.57
N GLY A 147 8.79 13.78 -13.07
CA GLY A 147 7.44 13.91 -13.62
C GLY A 147 6.57 12.66 -13.47
N VAL A 148 6.95 11.71 -12.61
CA VAL A 148 6.25 10.42 -12.42
C VAL A 148 5.50 10.43 -11.10
N LEU A 149 4.19 10.23 -11.16
CA LEU A 149 3.32 10.14 -9.99
C LEU A 149 3.43 8.76 -9.33
N ILE A 150 3.71 8.74 -8.03
CA ILE A 150 3.79 7.53 -7.20
C ILE A 150 2.82 7.67 -6.03
N GLY A 151 2.05 6.62 -5.76
CA GLY A 151 1.09 6.64 -4.67
C GLY A 151 1.70 6.30 -3.31
N VAL A 152 1.00 6.71 -2.24
CA VAL A 152 1.36 6.41 -0.85
C VAL A 152 0.22 5.68 -0.15
N LYS A 153 0.53 4.59 0.57
CA LYS A 153 -0.45 3.83 1.35
C LYS A 153 0.01 3.67 2.80
N PRO A 154 -0.38 4.58 3.71
CA PRO A 154 -0.23 4.31 5.15
C PRO A 154 -1.11 3.13 5.55
N ALA A 155 -0.55 2.18 6.29
CA ALA A 155 -1.23 0.94 6.66
C ALA A 155 -0.96 0.54 8.12
N GLY A 156 -2.03 0.05 8.78
CA GLY A 156 -2.00 -0.39 10.17
C GLY A 156 -2.19 0.74 11.18
N GLY A 157 -3.06 0.53 12.15
CA GLY A 157 -3.31 1.46 13.25
C GLY A 157 -4.33 2.59 12.97
N ILE A 158 -4.77 2.78 11.73
CA ILE A 158 -5.75 3.80 11.35
C ILE A 158 -7.15 3.19 11.48
N ARG A 159 -7.93 3.60 12.47
CA ARG A 159 -9.18 2.92 12.83
C ARG A 159 -10.41 3.79 12.69
N THR A 160 -10.28 5.11 12.78
CA THR A 160 -11.41 6.03 12.80
C THR A 160 -11.35 7.06 11.66
N ALA A 161 -12.48 7.58 11.24
CA ALA A 161 -12.57 8.68 10.29
C ALA A 161 -11.78 9.90 10.76
N LYS A 162 -11.80 10.20 12.08
CA LYS A 162 -11.02 11.27 12.68
C LYS A 162 -9.51 11.08 12.48
N ASP A 163 -9.02 9.84 12.61
CA ASP A 163 -7.60 9.54 12.34
C ASP A 163 -7.29 9.68 10.84
N ALA A 164 -8.16 9.16 9.98
CA ALA A 164 -7.99 9.27 8.53
C ALA A 164 -7.91 10.74 8.06
N ILE A 165 -8.75 11.63 8.61
CA ILE A 165 -8.70 13.08 8.29
C ILE A 165 -7.33 13.68 8.59
N LYS A 166 -6.66 13.30 9.69
CA LYS A 166 -5.31 13.80 9.99
C LYS A 166 -4.32 13.45 8.87
N TYR A 167 -4.40 12.23 8.34
CA TYR A 167 -3.56 11.82 7.20
C TYR A 167 -3.91 12.59 5.92
N LEU A 168 -5.20 12.82 5.64
CA LEU A 168 -5.62 13.59 4.46
C LEU A 168 -5.13 15.05 4.52
N VAL A 169 -5.13 15.67 5.71
CA VAL A 169 -4.52 16.98 5.92
C VAL A 169 -3.03 16.96 5.57
N VAL A 170 -2.30 15.95 6.06
CA VAL A 170 -0.86 15.81 5.74
C VAL A 170 -0.64 15.61 4.25
N VAL A 171 -1.49 14.83 3.56
CA VAL A 171 -1.42 14.69 2.10
C VAL A 171 -1.56 16.03 1.41
N LYS A 172 -2.64 16.77 1.73
CA LYS A 172 -2.93 18.06 1.12
C LYS A 172 -1.79 19.06 1.30
N GLU A 173 -1.32 19.20 2.54
CA GLU A 173 -0.28 20.19 2.88
C GLU A 173 1.12 19.82 2.36
N THR A 174 1.37 18.54 2.02
CA THR A 174 2.70 18.07 1.62
C THR A 174 2.81 17.80 0.13
N ALA A 175 1.83 17.08 -0.44
CA ALA A 175 1.88 16.62 -1.83
C ALA A 175 0.85 17.33 -2.74
N GLY A 176 -0.12 18.03 -2.15
CA GLY A 176 -1.14 18.77 -2.90
C GLY A 176 -2.42 17.97 -3.17
N ASP A 177 -3.37 18.65 -3.80
CA ASP A 177 -4.70 18.11 -4.07
C ASP A 177 -4.66 16.92 -5.07
N GLU A 178 -3.63 16.85 -5.91
CA GLU A 178 -3.43 15.77 -6.88
C GLU A 178 -3.32 14.40 -6.21
N TRP A 179 -2.79 14.35 -4.99
CA TRP A 179 -2.70 13.09 -4.21
C TRP A 179 -3.97 12.75 -3.44
N LEU A 180 -4.97 13.64 -3.37
CA LEU A 180 -6.24 13.39 -2.67
C LEU A 180 -7.23 12.57 -3.52
N ASN A 181 -6.76 11.51 -4.13
CA ASN A 181 -7.58 10.58 -4.91
C ASN A 181 -7.13 9.12 -4.68
N PRO A 182 -7.97 8.10 -4.95
CA PRO A 182 -7.63 6.72 -4.69
C PRO A 182 -6.53 6.13 -5.60
N ASP A 183 -6.15 6.80 -6.68
CA ASP A 183 -5.07 6.34 -7.55
C ASP A 183 -3.70 6.69 -7.00
N LEU A 184 -3.61 7.67 -6.07
CA LEU A 184 -2.35 8.14 -5.49
C LEU A 184 -2.30 8.05 -3.96
N PHE A 185 -3.46 7.91 -3.28
CA PHE A 185 -3.48 7.76 -1.83
C PHE A 185 -4.50 6.72 -1.36
N ARG A 186 -4.10 5.76 -0.55
CA ARG A 186 -4.94 4.72 0.01
C ARG A 186 -4.66 4.52 1.49
N PHE A 187 -5.66 4.14 2.24
CA PHE A 187 -5.51 3.61 3.58
C PHE A 187 -5.44 2.09 3.57
N GLY A 188 -4.47 1.52 4.30
CA GLY A 188 -4.43 0.10 4.61
C GLY A 188 -5.06 -0.13 5.99
N ALA A 189 -6.36 -0.40 6.03
CA ALA A 189 -7.12 -0.50 7.25
C ALA A 189 -8.25 -1.54 7.11
N SER A 190 -8.72 -2.11 8.22
CA SER A 190 -9.91 -2.97 8.30
C SER A 190 -11.10 -2.21 8.90
N SER A 191 -11.03 -1.85 10.17
CA SER A 191 -12.13 -1.23 10.92
C SER A 191 -12.48 0.21 10.50
N LEU A 192 -11.58 0.91 9.81
CA LEU A 192 -11.82 2.28 9.33
C LEU A 192 -13.06 2.38 8.44
N LEU A 193 -13.28 1.40 7.56
CA LEU A 193 -14.45 1.40 6.67
C LEU A 193 -15.74 1.40 7.47
N ASN A 194 -15.83 0.58 8.51
CA ASN A 194 -17.01 0.52 9.39
C ASN A 194 -17.24 1.85 10.07
N ASP A 195 -16.20 2.47 10.63
CA ASP A 195 -16.33 3.78 11.27
C ASP A 195 -16.82 4.84 10.26
N VAL A 196 -16.26 4.89 9.06
CA VAL A 196 -16.69 5.82 8.00
C VAL A 196 -18.15 5.61 7.62
N LEU A 197 -18.59 4.36 7.48
CA LEU A 197 -19.99 4.03 7.16
C LEU A 197 -20.93 4.46 8.29
N MET A 198 -20.55 4.22 9.56
CA MET A 198 -21.31 4.68 10.72
C MET A 198 -21.40 6.22 10.80
N GLN A 199 -20.30 6.94 10.53
CA GLN A 199 -20.30 8.40 10.48
C GLN A 199 -21.22 8.93 9.37
N ARG A 200 -21.15 8.35 8.17
CA ARG A 200 -22.05 8.69 7.07
C ARG A 200 -23.52 8.46 7.42
N GLN A 201 -23.82 7.36 8.10
CA GLN A 201 -25.18 7.06 8.54
C GLN A 201 -25.67 8.07 9.57
N LYS A 202 -24.84 8.40 10.58
CA LYS A 202 -25.16 9.45 11.55
C LYS A 202 -25.47 10.79 10.88
N LEU A 203 -24.66 11.19 9.89
CA LEU A 203 -24.90 12.44 9.14
C LEU A 203 -26.26 12.42 8.42
N ARG A 204 -26.70 11.25 7.93
CA ARG A 204 -27.96 11.11 7.21
C ARG A 204 -29.19 11.00 8.12
N THR A 205 -29.07 10.33 9.26
CA THR A 205 -30.20 9.96 10.12
C THR A 205 -30.26 10.72 11.46
N GLY A 206 -29.16 11.39 11.84
CA GLY A 206 -28.97 12.01 13.14
C GLY A 206 -28.61 11.06 14.28
N HIS A 207 -28.58 9.74 14.04
CA HIS A 207 -28.32 8.72 15.06
C HIS A 207 -27.17 7.79 14.66
N TYR A 208 -26.40 7.33 15.65
CA TYR A 208 -25.45 6.22 15.47
C TYR A 208 -26.21 4.90 15.43
N SER A 209 -25.85 4.03 14.50
CA SER A 209 -26.20 2.61 14.52
C SER A 209 -25.14 1.80 15.26
N GLY A 210 -25.50 0.61 15.72
CA GLY A 210 -24.54 -0.32 16.31
C GLY A 210 -23.46 -0.75 15.30
N PRO A 211 -22.30 -1.22 15.79
CA PRO A 211 -21.20 -1.68 14.91
C PRO A 211 -21.62 -2.82 13.98
N ASP A 212 -22.54 -3.66 14.39
CA ASP A 212 -23.04 -4.82 13.64
C ASP A 212 -23.91 -4.45 12.42
N TYR A 213 -24.25 -3.19 12.26
CA TYR A 213 -25.12 -2.73 11.18
C TYR A 213 -24.39 -2.62 9.83
N VAL A 214 -23.09 -2.40 9.82
CA VAL A 214 -22.35 -2.07 8.60
C VAL A 214 -21.37 -3.14 8.15
N SER A 215 -20.83 -3.94 9.01
CA SER A 215 -20.14 -5.21 8.71
C SER A 215 -19.90 -6.02 9.97
N VAL A 216 -19.72 -7.32 9.79
CA VAL A 216 -19.26 -8.24 10.82
C VAL A 216 -17.78 -8.48 10.54
N ASP A 217 -16.90 -8.10 11.49
CA ASP A 217 -15.49 -8.48 11.47
C ASP A 217 -15.31 -9.90 12.03
#